data_32577faa169c563a55e76beea67e6ea4
#
_entry.id   32577faa169c563a55e76beea67e6ea4
#
_cell.length_a   1.000
_cell.length_b   1.000
_cell.length_c   1.000
_cell.angle_alpha   90.00
_cell.angle_beta   90.00
_cell.angle_gamma   90.00
#
_symmetry.space_group_name_H-M   'P 1'
#
loop_
_entity.id
_entity.type
_entity.pdbx_description
1 polymer ?
#
loop_
_entity_poly.entity_id
_entity_poly.type
_entity_poly.pdbx_seq_one_letter_code
_entity_poly.pdbx_strand_id
1 'polypeptide(L)'
;LTHNIIYYGLVRKFVGGIFMRNTFMGLLAIILGLIVIAFPAIGVVAASFIAGFAVIMLAIWFLIAGVAEVHVDRVVGILYAILGIVALIIGFGLIFNPALFAFIAGLILYLAGIVLILGGIIALLGGLHVRYRVYSGILGIILGIIYIILGSLAFNPIYLGFLIGIWLIVTGIFSFFAPSQ
;
A
#
# COMPACT_ATOMS: atom_id res chain seq x y z
N LEU A 1 -48.03 11.85 1.61
CA LEU A 1 -47.66 10.61 2.34
C LEU A 1 -46.96 9.58 1.43
N THR A 2 -47.30 9.47 0.16
CA THR A 2 -46.72 8.52 -0.82
C THR A 2 -45.25 8.86 -1.21
N HIS A 3 -44.88 10.13 -1.24
CA HIS A 3 -43.52 10.56 -1.62
C HIS A 3 -42.46 10.13 -0.63
N ASN A 4 -42.80 10.07 0.67
CA ASN A 4 -41.85 9.64 1.73
C ASN A 4 -41.57 8.13 1.66
N ILE A 5 -42.54 7.30 1.32
CA ILE A 5 -42.38 5.84 1.28
C ILE A 5 -41.42 5.42 0.15
N ILE A 6 -41.51 6.08 -1.00
CA ILE A 6 -40.63 5.81 -2.15
C ILE A 6 -39.21 6.24 -1.82
N TYR A 7 -39.01 7.39 -1.18
CA TYR A 7 -37.70 7.90 -0.78
C TYR A 7 -37.02 6.96 0.24
N TYR A 8 -37.73 6.52 1.28
CA TYR A 8 -37.19 5.56 2.26
C TYR A 8 -36.93 4.18 1.63
N GLY A 9 -37.70 3.74 0.67
CA GLY A 9 -37.51 2.49 -0.07
C GLY A 9 -36.23 2.53 -0.94
N LEU A 10 -36.00 3.64 -1.65
CA LEU A 10 -34.80 3.86 -2.46
C LEU A 10 -33.52 3.98 -1.59
N VAL A 11 -33.58 4.75 -0.51
CA VAL A 11 -32.45 4.91 0.43
C VAL A 11 -32.10 3.56 1.06
N ARG A 12 -33.09 2.76 1.48
CA ARG A 12 -32.87 1.43 2.06
C ARG A 12 -32.24 0.45 1.07
N LYS A 13 -32.64 0.50 -0.22
CA LYS A 13 -32.07 -0.33 -1.28
C LYS A 13 -30.63 0.08 -1.61
N PHE A 14 -30.36 1.39 -1.63
CA PHE A 14 -29.03 1.94 -1.89
C PHE A 14 -28.07 1.63 -0.74
N VAL A 15 -28.48 1.86 0.50
CA VAL A 15 -27.71 1.56 1.71
C VAL A 15 -27.47 0.06 1.87
N GLY A 16 -28.50 -0.77 1.62
CA GLY A 16 -28.38 -2.23 1.66
C GLY A 16 -27.40 -2.78 0.63
N GLY A 17 -27.41 -2.24 -0.60
CA GLY A 17 -26.46 -2.65 -1.65
C GLY A 17 -25.00 -2.31 -1.34
N ILE A 18 -24.74 -1.17 -0.70
CA ILE A 18 -23.40 -0.76 -0.29
C ILE A 18 -22.91 -1.61 0.90
N PHE A 19 -23.79 -1.89 1.85
CA PHE A 19 -23.46 -2.74 3.01
C PHE A 19 -23.10 -4.17 2.60
N MET A 20 -23.87 -4.78 1.70
CA MET A 20 -23.55 -6.11 1.15
C MET A 20 -22.21 -6.12 0.41
N ARG A 21 -21.88 -5.05 -0.30
CA ARG A 21 -20.60 -4.94 -1.04
C ARG A 21 -19.39 -4.89 -0.10
N ASN A 22 -19.46 -4.13 0.98
CA ASN A 22 -18.37 -4.03 1.95
C ASN A 22 -18.16 -5.34 2.72
N THR A 23 -19.24 -5.99 3.13
CA THR A 23 -19.20 -7.29 3.79
C THR A 23 -18.65 -8.38 2.87
N PHE A 24 -19.05 -8.39 1.60
CA PHE A 24 -18.55 -9.34 0.61
C PHE A 24 -17.06 -9.14 0.33
N MET A 25 -16.61 -7.88 0.17
CA MET A 25 -15.20 -7.56 -0.01
C MET A 25 -14.37 -7.92 1.22
N GLY A 26 -14.89 -7.67 2.43
CA GLY A 26 -14.23 -8.07 3.67
C GLY A 26 -14.06 -9.58 3.79
N LEU A 27 -15.12 -10.34 3.46
CA LEU A 27 -15.07 -11.81 3.46
C LEU A 27 -14.07 -12.35 2.44
N LEU A 28 -14.07 -11.81 1.22
CA LEU A 28 -13.09 -12.16 0.19
C LEU A 28 -11.65 -11.89 0.65
N ALA A 29 -11.41 -10.73 1.28
CA ALA A 29 -10.08 -10.39 1.77
C ALA A 29 -9.61 -11.35 2.88
N ILE A 30 -10.51 -11.80 3.77
CA ILE A 30 -10.20 -12.80 4.80
C ILE A 30 -9.85 -14.14 4.16
N ILE A 31 -10.66 -14.62 3.21
CA ILE A 31 -10.42 -15.89 2.53
C ILE A 31 -9.09 -15.84 1.77
N LEU A 32 -8.84 -14.77 1.01
CA LEU A 32 -7.57 -14.58 0.30
C LEU A 32 -6.39 -14.51 1.27
N GLY A 33 -6.54 -13.81 2.40
CA GLY A 33 -5.51 -13.74 3.43
C GLY A 33 -5.17 -15.11 4.02
N LEU A 34 -6.17 -15.96 4.28
CA LEU A 34 -5.96 -17.34 4.72
C LEU A 34 -5.24 -18.19 3.70
N ILE A 35 -5.60 -18.04 2.41
CA ILE A 35 -4.92 -18.75 1.30
C ILE A 35 -3.45 -18.30 1.22
N VAL A 36 -3.19 -16.99 1.35
CA VAL A 36 -1.82 -16.46 1.32
C VAL A 36 -1.02 -16.91 2.54
N ILE A 37 -1.61 -17.05 3.72
CA ILE A 37 -0.92 -17.60 4.89
C ILE A 37 -0.59 -19.09 4.67
N ALA A 38 -1.52 -19.84 4.08
CA ALA A 38 -1.28 -21.27 3.78
C ALA A 38 -0.20 -21.46 2.69
N PHE A 39 -0.14 -20.54 1.73
CA PHE A 39 0.79 -20.60 0.59
C PHE A 39 1.49 -19.24 0.40
N PRO A 40 2.43 -18.85 1.27
CA PRO A 40 3.01 -17.50 1.27
C PRO A 40 3.75 -17.16 -0.03
N ALA A 41 4.36 -18.12 -0.67
CA ALA A 41 5.02 -17.93 -1.97
C ALA A 41 4.04 -17.45 -3.07
N ILE A 42 2.82 -18.01 -3.12
CA ILE A 42 1.81 -17.62 -4.10
C ILE A 42 1.39 -16.16 -3.86
N GLY A 43 1.21 -15.75 -2.61
CA GLY A 43 0.86 -14.38 -2.25
C GLY A 43 1.91 -13.36 -2.71
N VAL A 44 3.19 -13.69 -2.52
CA VAL A 44 4.30 -12.81 -2.97
C VAL A 44 4.38 -12.75 -4.49
N VAL A 45 4.22 -13.89 -5.18
CA VAL A 45 4.21 -13.93 -6.66
C VAL A 45 3.07 -13.07 -7.20
N ALA A 46 1.85 -13.21 -6.66
CA ALA A 46 0.71 -12.41 -7.08
C ALA A 46 0.93 -10.91 -6.82
N ALA A 47 1.42 -10.56 -5.63
CA ALA A 47 1.72 -9.17 -5.27
C ALA A 47 2.83 -8.58 -6.16
N SER A 48 3.89 -9.34 -6.43
CA SER A 48 5.00 -8.98 -7.31
C SER A 48 4.52 -8.72 -8.74
N PHE A 49 3.65 -9.58 -9.27
CA PHE A 49 3.06 -9.42 -10.59
C PHE A 49 2.21 -8.14 -10.70
N ILE A 50 1.34 -7.90 -9.72
CA ILE A 50 0.50 -6.70 -9.68
C ILE A 50 1.36 -5.43 -9.56
N ALA A 51 2.36 -5.44 -8.67
CA ALA A 51 3.26 -4.31 -8.48
C ALA A 51 4.09 -4.04 -9.75
N GLY A 52 4.64 -5.10 -10.36
CA GLY A 52 5.42 -4.99 -11.60
C GLY A 52 4.58 -4.42 -12.75
N PHE A 53 3.33 -4.87 -12.90
CA PHE A 53 2.41 -4.33 -13.90
C PHE A 53 2.09 -2.85 -13.65
N ALA A 54 1.85 -2.47 -12.39
CA ALA A 54 1.62 -1.07 -12.03
C ALA A 54 2.85 -0.19 -12.33
N VAL A 55 4.05 -0.68 -12.06
CA VAL A 55 5.30 0.03 -12.36
C VAL A 55 5.51 0.16 -13.87
N ILE A 56 5.16 -0.86 -14.68
CA ILE A 56 5.22 -0.78 -16.15
C ILE A 56 4.23 0.28 -16.67
N MET A 57 3.01 0.35 -16.12
CA MET A 57 2.05 1.40 -16.49
C MET A 57 2.59 2.80 -16.17
N LEU A 58 3.22 2.96 -15.01
CA LEU A 58 3.87 4.21 -14.62
C LEU A 58 5.05 4.54 -15.55
N ALA A 59 5.83 3.54 -15.95
CA ALA A 59 6.94 3.70 -16.88
C ALA A 59 6.48 4.19 -18.26
N ILE A 60 5.41 3.61 -18.79
CA ILE A 60 4.80 4.04 -20.04
C ILE A 60 4.33 5.50 -19.93
N TRP A 61 3.72 5.86 -18.81
CA TRP A 61 3.30 7.25 -18.55
C TRP A 61 4.50 8.20 -18.54
N PHE A 62 5.61 7.86 -17.88
CA PHE A 62 6.83 8.67 -17.90
C PHE A 62 7.43 8.80 -19.29
N LEU A 63 7.40 7.75 -20.10
CA LEU A 63 7.90 7.81 -21.48
C LEU A 63 7.05 8.76 -22.34
N ILE A 64 5.72 8.67 -22.23
CA ILE A 64 4.80 9.56 -22.94
C ILE A 64 5.01 11.02 -22.48
N ALA A 65 5.09 11.24 -21.17
CA ALA A 65 5.36 12.56 -20.61
C ALA A 65 6.73 13.11 -21.08
N GLY A 66 7.75 12.27 -21.14
CA GLY A 66 9.08 12.62 -21.63
C GLY A 66 9.06 13.10 -23.09
N VAL A 67 8.35 12.39 -23.97
CA VAL A 67 8.19 12.79 -25.37
C VAL A 67 7.45 14.12 -25.51
N ALA A 68 6.41 14.33 -24.69
CA ALA A 68 5.66 15.58 -24.70
C ALA A 68 6.49 16.77 -24.21
N GLU A 69 7.25 16.57 -23.13
CA GLU A 69 8.00 17.64 -22.44
C GLU A 69 9.30 18.01 -23.16
N VAL A 70 9.89 17.11 -23.97
CA VAL A 70 11.17 17.36 -24.66
C VAL A 70 11.11 18.56 -25.60
N HIS A 71 9.92 18.94 -26.10
CA HIS A 71 9.70 20.08 -26.95
C HIS A 71 9.57 21.41 -26.18
N VAL A 72 9.26 21.36 -24.88
CA VAL A 72 9.09 22.51 -23.99
C VAL A 72 10.38 22.74 -23.19
N ASP A 73 10.83 21.71 -22.48
CA ASP A 73 12.09 21.68 -21.73
C ASP A 73 12.82 20.37 -22.02
N ARG A 74 13.89 20.46 -22.77
CA ARG A 74 14.69 19.31 -23.18
C ARG A 74 15.27 18.53 -21.99
N VAL A 75 15.69 19.23 -20.92
CA VAL A 75 16.30 18.59 -19.75
C VAL A 75 15.26 17.76 -18.99
N VAL A 76 14.08 18.35 -18.77
CA VAL A 76 12.97 17.67 -18.09
C VAL A 76 12.46 16.49 -18.91
N GLY A 77 12.31 16.66 -20.23
CA GLY A 77 11.89 15.57 -21.12
C GLY A 77 12.86 14.38 -21.11
N ILE A 78 14.18 14.64 -21.13
CA ILE A 78 15.20 13.59 -21.03
C ILE A 78 15.15 12.89 -19.66
N LEU A 79 14.96 13.64 -18.56
CA LEU A 79 14.82 13.06 -17.23
C LEU A 79 13.61 12.11 -17.13
N TYR A 80 12.46 12.49 -17.67
CA TYR A 80 11.28 11.62 -17.73
C TYR A 80 11.54 10.36 -18.57
N ALA A 81 12.24 10.50 -19.70
CA ALA A 81 12.57 9.35 -20.54
C ALA A 81 13.50 8.37 -19.81
N ILE A 82 14.53 8.86 -19.12
CA ILE A 82 15.43 8.03 -18.32
C ILE A 82 14.65 7.34 -17.18
N LEU A 83 13.82 8.08 -16.45
CA LEU A 83 12.98 7.51 -15.38
C LEU A 83 12.04 6.44 -15.93
N GLY A 84 11.45 6.66 -17.10
CA GLY A 84 10.58 5.69 -17.77
C GLY A 84 11.32 4.41 -18.13
N ILE A 85 12.52 4.49 -18.69
CA ILE A 85 13.35 3.31 -19.02
C ILE A 85 13.73 2.55 -17.75
N VAL A 86 14.19 3.24 -16.71
CA VAL A 86 14.55 2.63 -15.43
C VAL A 86 13.32 1.95 -14.80
N ALA A 87 12.16 2.62 -14.81
CA ALA A 87 10.92 2.05 -14.30
C ALA A 87 10.48 0.81 -15.11
N LEU A 88 10.67 0.78 -16.44
CA LEU A 88 10.42 -0.41 -17.25
C LEU A 88 11.28 -1.59 -16.81
N ILE A 89 12.59 -1.38 -16.64
CA ILE A 89 13.52 -2.42 -16.21
C ILE A 89 13.10 -2.97 -14.82
N ILE A 90 12.77 -2.07 -13.89
CA ILE A 90 12.29 -2.46 -12.55
C ILE A 90 10.97 -3.21 -12.65
N GLY A 91 10.00 -2.74 -13.42
CA GLY A 91 8.69 -3.37 -13.58
C GLY A 91 8.77 -4.79 -14.15
N PHE A 92 9.57 -5.01 -15.18
CA PHE A 92 9.85 -6.35 -15.68
C PHE A 92 10.60 -7.20 -14.65
N GLY A 93 11.60 -6.64 -13.98
CA GLY A 93 12.32 -7.31 -12.90
C GLY A 93 11.38 -7.80 -11.80
N LEU A 94 10.39 -7.00 -11.39
CA LEU A 94 9.39 -7.38 -10.40
C LEU A 94 8.52 -8.55 -10.88
N ILE A 95 8.06 -8.54 -12.14
CA ILE A 95 7.21 -9.60 -12.67
C ILE A 95 7.92 -10.95 -12.67
N PHE A 96 9.18 -10.97 -13.12
CA PHE A 96 9.93 -12.22 -13.28
C PHE A 96 10.69 -12.67 -12.03
N ASN A 97 10.88 -11.78 -11.04
CA ASN A 97 11.64 -12.09 -9.84
C ASN A 97 10.91 -11.62 -8.56
N PRO A 98 10.07 -12.49 -7.95
CA PRO A 98 9.40 -12.18 -6.70
C PRO A 98 10.35 -11.87 -5.52
N ALA A 99 11.59 -12.38 -5.55
CA ALA A 99 12.60 -12.05 -4.54
C ALA A 99 13.05 -10.59 -4.65
N LEU A 100 13.11 -10.04 -5.87
CA LEU A 100 13.35 -8.61 -6.09
C LEU A 100 12.24 -7.75 -5.49
N PHE A 101 10.98 -8.19 -5.65
CA PHE A 101 9.84 -7.53 -5.01
C PHE A 101 9.97 -7.53 -3.49
N ALA A 102 10.29 -8.68 -2.88
CA ALA A 102 10.48 -8.80 -1.44
C ALA A 102 11.63 -7.90 -0.95
N PHE A 103 12.74 -7.84 -1.69
CA PHE A 103 13.86 -6.96 -1.39
C PHE A 103 13.46 -5.48 -1.41
N ILE A 104 12.77 -5.03 -2.46
CA ILE A 104 12.32 -3.63 -2.57
C ILE A 104 11.29 -3.30 -1.49
N ALA A 105 10.31 -4.18 -1.24
CA ALA A 105 9.32 -4.00 -0.20
C ALA A 105 9.97 -3.92 1.20
N GLY A 106 10.92 -4.83 1.50
CA GLY A 106 11.68 -4.82 2.73
C GLY A 106 12.49 -3.53 2.91
N LEU A 107 13.16 -3.07 1.85
CA LEU A 107 13.93 -1.83 1.84
C LEU A 107 13.03 -0.61 2.13
N ILE A 108 11.87 -0.53 1.49
CA ILE A 108 10.90 0.58 1.70
C ILE A 108 10.41 0.58 3.14
N LEU A 109 10.01 -0.58 3.70
CA LEU A 109 9.57 -0.69 5.08
C LEU A 109 10.70 -0.32 6.06
N TYR A 110 11.91 -0.80 5.81
CA TYR A 110 13.07 -0.52 6.63
C TYR A 110 13.41 0.99 6.65
N LEU A 111 13.45 1.62 5.48
CA LEU A 111 13.69 3.07 5.36
C LEU A 111 12.55 3.89 5.98
N ALA A 112 11.30 3.48 5.78
CA ALA A 112 10.15 4.12 6.43
C ALA A 112 10.26 4.05 7.97
N GLY A 113 10.73 2.93 8.51
CA GLY A 113 11.01 2.79 9.94
C GLY A 113 12.07 3.78 10.44
N ILE A 114 13.16 3.94 9.71
CA ILE A 114 14.20 4.94 10.04
C ILE A 114 13.60 6.36 10.04
N VAL A 115 12.85 6.72 9.00
CA VAL A 115 12.22 8.05 8.89
C VAL A 115 11.24 8.29 10.03
N LEU A 116 10.45 7.27 10.43
CA LEU A 116 9.52 7.35 11.55
C LEU A 116 10.24 7.56 12.89
N ILE A 117 11.38 6.88 13.11
CA ILE A 117 12.19 7.08 14.32
C ILE A 117 12.75 8.50 14.35
N LEU A 118 13.35 8.96 13.26
CA LEU A 118 13.89 10.31 13.17
C LEU A 118 12.81 11.37 13.38
N GLY A 119 11.66 11.22 12.71
CA GLY A 119 10.50 12.08 12.90
C GLY A 119 9.96 12.06 14.34
N GLY A 120 9.94 10.89 14.97
CA GLY A 120 9.55 10.71 16.37
C GLY A 120 10.52 11.42 17.34
N ILE A 121 11.82 11.32 17.10
CA ILE A 121 12.85 12.03 17.89
C ILE A 121 12.69 13.55 17.73
N ILE A 122 12.54 14.05 16.51
CA ILE A 122 12.32 15.48 16.24
C ILE A 122 11.04 15.98 16.93
N ALA A 123 9.96 15.18 16.88
CA ALA A 123 8.70 15.52 17.57
C ALA A 123 8.87 15.57 19.10
N LEU A 124 9.68 14.68 19.68
CA LEU A 124 9.99 14.71 21.12
C LEU A 124 10.79 15.97 21.49
N LEU A 125 11.86 16.27 20.75
CA LEU A 125 12.72 17.42 21.03
C LEU A 125 11.99 18.76 20.85
N GLY A 126 11.15 18.86 19.80
CA GLY A 126 10.33 20.07 19.55
C GLY A 126 9.06 20.16 20.38
N GLY A 127 8.71 19.10 21.10
CA GLY A 127 7.42 18.97 21.80
C GLY A 127 7.47 19.12 23.31
N LEU A 128 8.60 19.48 23.90
CA LEU A 128 8.79 19.58 25.38
C LEU A 128 7.76 20.51 26.07
N HIS A 129 7.13 21.41 25.33
CA HIS A 129 6.12 22.35 25.82
C HIS A 129 4.68 22.00 25.44
N VAL A 130 4.46 20.94 24.62
CA VAL A 130 3.14 20.56 24.11
C VAL A 130 2.92 19.06 24.29
N ARG A 131 2.10 18.69 25.27
CA ARG A 131 1.84 17.29 25.66
C ARG A 131 1.45 16.36 24.49
N TYR A 132 0.69 16.85 23.53
CA TYR A 132 0.28 16.08 22.34
C TYR A 132 1.48 15.69 21.45
N ARG A 133 2.49 16.54 21.32
CA ARG A 133 3.69 16.28 20.52
C ARG A 133 4.57 15.18 21.14
N VAL A 134 4.62 15.09 22.46
CA VAL A 134 5.37 14.03 23.14
C VAL A 134 4.76 12.65 22.86
N TYR A 135 3.43 12.51 22.95
CA TYR A 135 2.76 11.25 22.63
C TYR A 135 2.98 10.84 21.15
N SER A 136 2.87 11.79 20.22
CA SER A 136 3.13 11.57 18.80
C SER A 136 4.57 11.13 18.55
N GLY A 137 5.55 11.72 19.24
CA GLY A 137 6.96 11.35 19.14
C GLY A 137 7.22 9.93 19.64
N ILE A 138 6.69 9.55 20.78
CA ILE A 138 6.82 8.19 21.33
C ILE A 138 6.18 7.17 20.40
N LEU A 139 4.97 7.43 19.91
CA LEU A 139 4.30 6.55 18.94
C LEU A 139 5.09 6.43 17.65
N GLY A 140 5.68 7.51 17.14
CA GLY A 140 6.53 7.49 15.95
C GLY A 140 7.76 6.59 16.13
N ILE A 141 8.42 6.64 17.28
CA ILE A 141 9.58 5.78 17.57
C ILE A 141 9.15 4.31 17.68
N ILE A 142 8.07 4.01 18.41
CA ILE A 142 7.56 2.63 18.57
C ILE A 142 7.18 2.05 17.21
N LEU A 143 6.40 2.80 16.41
CA LEU A 143 6.02 2.38 15.06
C LEU A 143 7.25 2.22 14.16
N GLY A 144 8.22 3.12 14.24
CA GLY A 144 9.45 3.05 13.47
C GLY A 144 10.26 1.79 13.79
N ILE A 145 10.38 1.39 15.05
CA ILE A 145 11.02 0.13 15.45
C ILE A 145 10.27 -1.06 14.87
N ILE A 146 8.94 -1.07 14.95
CA ILE A 146 8.10 -2.12 14.36
C ILE A 146 8.33 -2.21 12.86
N TYR A 147 8.37 -1.08 12.15
CA TYR A 147 8.62 -1.03 10.71
C TYR A 147 10.01 -1.54 10.32
N ILE A 148 11.05 -1.28 11.12
CA ILE A 148 12.40 -1.84 10.91
C ILE A 148 12.38 -3.36 11.04
N ILE A 149 11.71 -3.88 12.08
CA ILE A 149 11.58 -5.32 12.30
C ILE A 149 10.81 -5.96 11.13
N LEU A 150 9.66 -5.40 10.75
CA LEU A 150 8.88 -5.89 9.62
C LEU A 150 9.65 -5.80 8.30
N GLY A 151 10.40 -4.71 8.09
CA GLY A 151 11.27 -4.52 6.93
C GLY A 151 12.37 -5.59 6.85
N SER A 152 13.03 -5.89 7.97
CA SER A 152 14.04 -6.94 8.02
C SER A 152 13.47 -8.34 7.72
N LEU A 153 12.27 -8.65 8.18
CA LEU A 153 11.57 -9.89 7.85
C LEU A 153 11.13 -9.93 6.39
N ALA A 154 10.70 -8.81 5.83
CA ALA A 154 10.19 -8.70 4.46
C ALA A 154 11.24 -8.95 3.38
N PHE A 155 12.54 -8.89 3.69
CA PHE A 155 13.61 -9.29 2.75
C PHE A 155 13.51 -10.76 2.33
N ASN A 156 12.89 -11.60 3.17
CA ASN A 156 12.61 -12.98 2.81
C ASN A 156 11.20 -13.08 2.20
N PRO A 157 11.06 -13.59 0.95
CA PRO A 157 9.75 -13.67 0.30
C PRO A 157 8.70 -14.45 1.11
N ILE A 158 9.10 -15.50 1.84
CA ILE A 158 8.16 -16.30 2.64
C ILE A 158 7.58 -15.46 3.77
N TYR A 159 8.40 -14.74 4.54
CA TYR A 159 7.93 -13.87 5.61
C TYR A 159 7.11 -12.69 5.07
N LEU A 160 7.49 -12.14 3.91
CA LEU A 160 6.68 -11.11 3.25
C LEU A 160 5.29 -11.65 2.88
N GLY A 161 5.21 -12.89 2.40
CA GLY A 161 3.93 -13.54 2.12
C GLY A 161 3.04 -13.65 3.37
N PHE A 162 3.60 -14.06 4.50
CA PHE A 162 2.87 -14.05 5.78
C PHE A 162 2.40 -12.65 6.17
N LEU A 163 3.23 -11.62 6.02
CA LEU A 163 2.85 -10.24 6.30
C LEU A 163 1.70 -9.77 5.42
N ILE A 164 1.74 -10.09 4.12
CA ILE A 164 0.65 -9.79 3.17
C ILE A 164 -0.64 -10.50 3.59
N GLY A 165 -0.57 -11.79 3.94
CA GLY A 165 -1.72 -12.57 4.39
C GLY A 165 -2.36 -12.03 5.66
N ILE A 166 -1.54 -11.69 6.67
CA ILE A 166 -2.01 -11.07 7.92
C ILE A 166 -2.66 -9.71 7.62
N TRP A 167 -2.04 -8.89 6.77
CA TRP A 167 -2.59 -7.58 6.37
C TRP A 167 -3.95 -7.72 5.69
N LEU A 168 -4.11 -8.70 4.78
CA LEU A 168 -5.38 -8.98 4.12
C LEU A 168 -6.47 -9.39 5.12
N ILE A 169 -6.15 -10.25 6.10
CA ILE A 169 -7.11 -10.64 7.13
C ILE A 169 -7.52 -9.44 7.98
N VAL A 170 -6.56 -8.67 8.46
CA VAL A 170 -6.83 -7.48 9.27
C VAL A 170 -7.69 -6.48 8.50
N THR A 171 -7.33 -6.19 7.25
CA THR A 171 -8.11 -5.29 6.39
C THR A 171 -9.51 -5.84 6.12
N GLY A 172 -9.62 -7.15 5.89
CA GLY A 172 -10.91 -7.84 5.72
C GLY A 172 -11.81 -7.72 6.95
N ILE A 173 -11.26 -7.92 8.16
CA ILE A 173 -12.00 -7.75 9.41
C ILE A 173 -12.47 -6.30 9.58
N PHE A 174 -11.58 -5.32 9.37
CA PHE A 174 -11.97 -3.90 9.45
C PHE A 174 -13.02 -3.53 8.40
N SER A 175 -12.92 -4.05 7.18
CA SER A 175 -13.91 -3.82 6.13
C SER A 175 -15.27 -4.40 6.48
N PHE A 176 -15.30 -5.50 7.23
CA PHE A 176 -16.55 -6.13 7.69
C PHE A 176 -17.27 -5.27 8.72
N PHE A 177 -16.53 -4.60 9.61
CA PHE A 177 -17.08 -3.73 10.66
C PHE A 177 -17.20 -2.26 10.24
N ALA A 178 -16.64 -1.86 9.09
CA ALA A 178 -16.70 -0.48 8.64
C ALA A 178 -18.14 -0.09 8.30
N PRO A 179 -18.71 0.98 8.91
CA PRO A 179 -20.00 1.50 8.50
C PRO A 179 -19.90 1.97 7.04
N SER A 180 -20.90 1.62 6.23
CA SER A 180 -21.04 2.10 4.86
C SER A 180 -21.19 3.62 4.86
N GLN A 181 -20.20 4.33 4.35
CA GLN A 181 -20.31 5.76 4.00
C GLN A 181 -21.03 5.93 2.67
#